data_7d9e468ed0ef3e14fc2a229142eb41b5
#
_entry.id   7d9e468ed0ef3e14fc2a229142eb41b5
#
_cell.length_a   1.000
_cell.length_b   1.000
_cell.length_c   1.000
_cell.angle_alpha   90.00
_cell.angle_beta   90.00
_cell.angle_gamma   90.00
#
_symmetry.space_group_name_H-M   'P 1'
#
loop_
_entity.id
_entity.type
_entity.pdbx_description
1 polymer ?
#
loop_
_entity_poly.entity_id
_entity_poly.type
_entity_poly.pdbx_seq_one_letter_code
_entity_poly.pdbx_strand_id
1 'polypeptide(L)' 'MPTHEEHILRILSEAKEPLFASEIAERLNSELRPDSAYSRMEVAKRLKSMSEQVAQLPDGRWMLKRLML' A
#
# COMPACT_ATOMS: atom_id res chain seq x y z
N MET A 1 -9.36 -5.16 15.38
CA MET A 1 -9.09 -3.93 14.63
C MET A 1 -8.22 -4.23 13.43
N PRO A 2 -8.48 -3.61 12.26
CA PRO A 2 -7.62 -3.82 11.12
C PRO A 2 -6.21 -3.26 11.37
N THR A 3 -5.21 -3.99 10.89
CA THR A 3 -3.83 -3.54 10.97
C THR A 3 -3.54 -2.56 9.84
N HIS A 4 -2.39 -1.91 9.90
CA HIS A 4 -1.96 -1.04 8.80
C HIS A 4 -1.81 -1.83 7.51
N GLU A 5 -1.38 -3.08 7.61
CA GLU A 5 -1.25 -3.95 6.44
C GLU A 5 -2.60 -4.23 5.79
N GLU A 6 -3.63 -4.47 6.62
CA GLU A 6 -4.98 -4.68 6.10
C GLU A 6 -5.50 -3.45 5.38
N HIS A 7 -5.22 -2.26 5.91
CA HIS A 7 -5.60 -1.01 5.25
C HIS A 7 -4.88 -0.86 3.90
N ILE A 8 -3.60 -1.20 3.84
CA ILE A 8 -2.85 -1.16 2.59
C ILE A 8 -3.45 -2.11 1.57
N LEU A 9 -3.78 -3.34 1.99
CA LEU A 9 -4.41 -4.32 1.11
C LEU A 9 -5.75 -3.82 0.59
N ARG A 10 -6.55 -3.20 1.45
CA ARG A 10 -7.83 -2.65 1.03
C ARG A 10 -7.65 -1.53 0.01
N ILE A 11 -6.72 -0.62 0.26
CA ILE A 11 -6.43 0.48 -0.67
C ILE A 11 -6.05 -0.06 -2.04
N LEU A 12 -5.17 -1.06 -2.07
CA LEU A 12 -4.76 -1.67 -3.33
C LEU A 12 -5.91 -2.42 -4.02
N SER A 13 -6.78 -3.07 -3.24
CA SER A 13 -7.91 -3.80 -3.81
C SER A 13 -8.97 -2.87 -4.40
N GLU A 14 -9.13 -1.70 -3.83
CA GLU A 14 -10.09 -0.70 -4.31
C GLU A 14 -9.52 0.14 -5.45
N ALA A 15 -8.20 0.21 -5.56
CA ALA A 15 -7.55 0.98 -6.62
C ALA A 15 -7.74 0.28 -7.97
N LYS A 16 -8.06 1.06 -9.00
CA LYS A 16 -8.28 0.53 -10.34
C LYS A 16 -6.96 0.29 -11.08
N GLU A 17 -5.88 0.78 -10.55
CA GLU A 17 -4.56 0.65 -11.15
C GLU A 17 -3.50 0.57 -10.06
N PRO A 18 -2.28 0.09 -10.39
CA PRO A 18 -1.19 0.05 -9.40
C PRO A 18 -0.86 1.44 -8.86
N LEU A 19 -0.40 1.49 -7.61
CA LEU A 19 -0.11 2.73 -6.91
C LEU A 19 1.33 2.77 -6.45
N PHE A 20 1.92 3.96 -6.47
CA PHE A 20 3.22 4.19 -5.83
C PHE A 20 3.06 4.22 -4.31
N ALA A 21 4.13 3.92 -3.59
CA ALA A 21 4.10 3.95 -2.12
C ALA A 21 3.67 5.32 -1.59
N SER A 22 4.06 6.41 -2.26
CA SER A 22 3.66 7.76 -1.86
C SER A 22 2.15 7.95 -1.97
N GLU A 23 1.52 7.38 -2.99
CA GLU A 23 0.07 7.47 -3.17
C GLU A 23 -0.65 6.66 -2.08
N ILE A 24 -0.12 5.50 -1.76
CA ILE A 24 -0.68 4.67 -0.68
C ILE A 24 -0.56 5.40 0.66
N ALA A 25 0.59 6.05 0.90
CA ALA A 25 0.80 6.82 2.12
C ALA A 25 -0.21 7.96 2.25
N GLU A 26 -0.48 8.68 1.16
CA GLU A 26 -1.48 9.74 1.16
C GLU A 26 -2.85 9.22 1.53
N ARG A 27 -3.24 8.08 0.98
CA ARG A 27 -4.54 7.48 1.27
C ARG A 27 -4.64 7.00 2.70
N LEU A 28 -3.57 6.40 3.23
CA LEU A 28 -3.52 5.99 4.62
C LEU A 28 -3.67 7.18 5.57
N ASN A 29 -2.95 8.26 5.29
CA ASN A 29 -3.02 9.45 6.11
C ASN A 29 -4.41 10.09 6.07
N SER A 30 -5.05 10.05 4.92
CA SER A 30 -6.40 10.59 4.76
C SER A 30 -7.44 9.74 5.50
N GLU A 31 -7.33 8.42 5.44
CA GLU A 31 -8.31 7.52 6.04
C GLU A 31 -8.12 7.33 7.55
N LEU A 32 -6.89 7.17 8.00
CA LEU A 32 -6.59 6.86 9.38
C LEU A 32 -6.33 8.08 10.27
N ARG A 33 -5.93 9.19 9.65
CA ARG A 33 -5.59 10.44 10.37
C ARG A 33 -4.68 10.15 11.55
N PRO A 34 -3.51 9.53 11.32
CA PRO A 34 -2.61 9.18 12.41
C PRO A 34 -1.97 10.42 13.05
N ASP A 35 -1.49 10.28 14.28
CA ASP A 35 -0.79 11.37 14.98
C ASP A 35 0.44 11.83 14.23
N SER A 36 1.15 10.87 13.61
CA SER A 36 2.28 11.15 12.73
C SER A 36 1.95 10.61 11.35
N ALA A 37 2.11 11.43 10.32
CA ALA A 37 1.83 11.02 8.96
C ALA A 37 2.77 9.90 8.52
N TYR A 38 2.23 8.94 7.79
CA TYR A 38 3.04 7.89 7.18
C TYR A 38 3.87 8.47 6.05
N SER A 39 5.16 8.13 6.03
CA SER A 39 6.01 8.48 4.90
C SER A 39 5.96 7.37 3.85
N ARG A 40 6.36 7.72 2.63
CA ARG A 40 6.45 6.71 1.57
C ARG A 40 7.44 5.60 1.94
N MET A 41 8.48 5.93 2.70
CA MET A 41 9.48 4.96 3.12
C MET A 41 8.90 3.93 4.08
N GLU A 42 8.06 4.37 5.02
CA GLU A 42 7.40 3.47 5.93
C GLU A 42 6.44 2.54 5.21
N VAL A 43 5.68 3.09 4.26
CA VAL A 43 4.75 2.30 3.45
C VAL A 43 5.52 1.31 2.59
N ALA A 44 6.59 1.73 1.94
CA ALA A 44 7.41 0.85 1.12
C ALA A 44 8.01 -0.30 1.96
N LYS A 45 8.44 0.01 3.17
CA LYS A 45 8.97 -0.98 4.09
C LYS A 45 7.93 -2.05 4.43
N ARG A 46 6.69 -1.60 4.72
CA ARG A 46 5.60 -2.53 4.99
C ARG A 46 5.22 -3.35 3.76
N LEU A 47 5.19 -2.72 2.59
CA LEU A 47 4.90 -3.43 1.34
C LEU A 47 5.93 -4.52 1.07
N LYS A 48 7.21 -4.25 1.33
CA LYS A 48 8.26 -5.26 1.17
C LYS A 48 8.08 -6.43 2.13
N SER A 49 7.59 -6.18 3.34
CA SER A 49 7.32 -7.26 4.29
C SER A 49 6.08 -8.07 3.92
N MET A 50 5.24 -7.54 3.03
CA MET A 50 4.03 -8.20 2.55
C MET A 50 4.23 -8.84 1.17
N SER A 51 5.44 -9.26 0.86
CA SER A 51 5.80 -9.76 -0.47
C SER A 51 5.00 -10.97 -0.94
N GLU A 52 4.33 -11.66 -0.04
CA GLU A 52 3.46 -12.78 -0.41
C GLU A 52 2.13 -12.30 -0.98
N GLN A 53 1.72 -11.09 -0.66
CA GLN A 53 0.42 -10.54 -1.01
C GLN A 53 0.48 -9.44 -2.04
N VAL A 54 1.60 -8.74 -2.13
CA VAL A 54 1.77 -7.61 -3.05
C VAL A 54 3.04 -7.79 -3.86
N ALA A 55 3.08 -7.13 -5.01
CA ALA A 55 4.27 -7.15 -5.85
C ALA A 55 4.53 -5.76 -6.40
N GLN A 56 5.80 -5.45 -6.59
CA GLN A 56 6.21 -4.18 -7.17
C GLN A 56 6.43 -4.36 -8.68
N LEU A 57 5.87 -3.44 -9.46
CA LEU A 57 6.05 -3.42 -10.90
C LEU A 57 7.40 -2.79 -11.25
N PRO A 58 7.89 -3.01 -12.48
CA PRO A 58 9.18 -2.43 -12.90
C PRO A 58 9.25 -0.91 -12.80
N ASP A 59 8.11 -0.21 -12.87
CA ASP A 59 8.07 1.25 -12.76
C ASP A 59 8.02 1.74 -11.31
N GLY A 60 7.97 0.82 -10.33
CA GLY A 60 7.96 1.15 -8.92
C GLY A 60 6.59 1.13 -8.27
N ARG A 61 5.52 0.93 -9.04
CA ARG A 61 4.18 0.86 -8.47
C ARG A 61 3.94 -0.50 -7.82
N TRP A 62 2.97 -0.53 -6.92
CA TRP A 62 2.60 -1.74 -6.20
C TRP A 62 1.19 -2.17 -6.50
N MET A 63 0.94 -3.48 -6.52
CA MET A 63 -0.39 -4.02 -6.70
C MET A 63 -0.51 -5.37 -6.00
N LEU A 64 -1.74 -5.84 -5.82
CA LEU A 64 -1.97 -7.16 -5.23
C LEU A 64 -1.57 -8.25 -6.21
N LYS A 65 -0.88 -9.26 -5.73
CA LYS A 65 -0.46 -10.38 -6.58
C LYS A 65 -1.63 -11.08 -7.25
N ARG A 66 -2.74 -11.22 -6.54
CA ARG A 66 -3.93 -11.87 -7.07
C ARG A 66 -4.50 -11.18 -8.32
N LEU A 67 -4.17 -9.90 -8.51
CA LEU A 67 -4.64 -9.12 -9.66
C LEU A 67 -3.66 -9.16 -10.84
N MET A 68 -2.52 -9.83 -10.67
CA MET A 68 -1.47 -9.88 -11.69
C MET A 68 -1.62 -11.07 -12.66
N LEU A 69 -2.64 -11.85 -12.53
CA LEU A 69 -2.88 -13.01 -13.39
C LEU A 69 -3.28 -12.64 -14.79
#